data_44a2ce7d164d17b1f5340698fb2bebfd
#
_entry.id   44a2ce7d164d17b1f5340698fb2bebfd
#
_cell.length_a   1.000
_cell.length_b   1.000
_cell.length_c   1.000
_cell.angle_alpha   90.00
_cell.angle_beta   90.00
_cell.angle_gamma   90.00
#
_symmetry.space_group_name_H-M   'P 1'
#
loop_
_entity.id
_entity.type
_entity.pdbx_description
1 polymer ?
#
loop_
_entity_poly.entity_id
_entity_poly.type
_entity_poly.pdbx_seq_one_letter_code
_entity_poly.pdbx_strand_id
1 'polypeptide(L)'
;SSGGSASCVSAELAPIATATDTGGSIRQPASLCGLTGIKPTYGRVSRYGMIAFASSLDQGGVLARSAEDAALILEAMSGHDPKDSTSLNVDKPDLMKDLNSSIKGMKIGLPKEFFEKEIPSYIEKSIEEAIDVYKNLGAEIVEVSLSNINLSLPIYYIIAPAECSANLSRYDGVRYGYRCENPKDIEDLFMRTREEGFGAEVKRRIL
;
A
#
# COMPACT_ATOMS: atom_id res chain seq x y z
N SER A 1 -3.29 7.68 2.16
CA SER A 1 -1.99 7.92 1.52
C SER A 1 -0.87 7.98 2.54
N SER A 2 0.26 7.34 2.25
CA SER A 2 1.49 7.47 3.04
C SER A 2 2.33 8.68 2.59
N GLY A 3 1.65 9.79 2.27
CA GLY A 3 2.27 11.00 1.72
C GLY A 3 3.30 11.64 2.66
N GLY A 4 3.07 11.60 3.97
CA GLY A 4 4.03 12.09 4.96
C GLY A 4 5.34 11.28 4.96
N SER A 5 5.25 9.95 4.90
CA SER A 5 6.42 9.08 4.75
C SER A 5 7.16 9.35 3.43
N ALA A 6 6.43 9.50 2.33
CA ALA A 6 7.03 9.78 1.03
C ALA A 6 7.72 11.15 1.00
N SER A 7 7.08 12.21 1.47
CA SER A 7 7.67 13.54 1.51
C SER A 7 8.91 13.61 2.42
N CYS A 8 8.92 12.88 3.54
CA CYS A 8 10.06 12.80 4.45
C CYS A 8 11.30 12.18 3.75
N VAL A 9 11.11 11.07 3.02
CA VAL A 9 12.21 10.42 2.29
C VAL A 9 12.66 11.26 1.09
N SER A 10 11.71 11.85 0.34
CA SER A 10 12.02 12.71 -0.80
C SER A 10 12.77 13.99 -0.40
N ALA A 11 12.44 14.55 0.78
CA ALA A 11 13.13 15.71 1.35
C ALA A 11 14.44 15.35 2.08
N GLU A 12 14.88 14.09 2.01
CA GLU A 12 16.12 13.59 2.64
C GLU A 12 16.15 13.72 4.18
N LEU A 13 14.99 13.84 4.81
CA LEU A 13 14.88 13.87 6.28
C LEU A 13 15.05 12.47 6.91
N ALA A 14 14.82 11.43 6.12
CA ALA A 14 15.09 10.05 6.47
C ALA A 14 15.56 9.26 5.23
N PRO A 15 16.45 8.27 5.38
CA PRO A 15 16.91 7.47 4.25
C PRO A 15 15.84 6.57 3.66
N ILE A 16 14.93 6.10 4.50
CA ILE A 16 13.80 5.20 4.16
C ILE A 16 12.60 5.53 5.05
N ALA A 17 11.42 5.03 4.68
CA ALA A 17 10.26 5.04 5.56
C ALA A 17 9.41 3.78 5.36
N THR A 18 8.79 3.30 6.44
CA THR A 18 7.71 2.32 6.35
C THR A 18 6.41 3.02 5.95
N ALA A 19 5.54 2.27 5.29
CA ALA A 19 4.27 2.79 4.81
C ALA A 19 3.23 1.66 4.69
N THR A 20 1.97 2.00 4.48
CA THR A 20 0.89 1.04 4.24
C THR A 20 0.21 1.31 2.91
N ASP A 21 -0.30 0.26 2.27
CA ASP A 21 -0.98 0.33 0.98
C ASP A 21 -2.25 -0.53 1.02
N THR A 22 -3.38 0.11 0.85
CA THR A 22 -4.70 -0.52 0.75
C THR A 22 -5.24 -0.41 -0.68
N GLY A 23 -5.12 0.76 -1.27
CA GLY A 23 -5.56 1.06 -2.64
C GLY A 23 -4.52 1.84 -3.46
N GLY A 24 -3.24 1.83 -3.04
CA GLY A 24 -2.17 2.56 -3.71
C GLY A 24 -1.37 3.48 -2.78
N SER A 25 -1.59 3.41 -1.45
CA SER A 25 -1.05 4.42 -0.50
C SER A 25 0.46 4.35 -0.27
N ILE A 26 1.18 3.35 -0.80
CA ILE A 26 2.64 3.34 -0.97
C ILE A 26 2.99 3.81 -2.38
N ARG A 27 2.42 3.17 -3.39
CA ARG A 27 2.81 3.30 -4.80
C ARG A 27 2.50 4.69 -5.35
N GLN A 28 1.33 5.23 -5.05
CA GLN A 28 0.92 6.56 -5.52
C GLN A 28 1.81 7.67 -4.96
N PRO A 29 2.02 7.82 -3.63
CA PRO A 29 2.90 8.87 -3.14
C PRO A 29 4.36 8.65 -3.53
N ALA A 30 4.83 7.42 -3.71
CA ALA A 30 6.16 7.16 -4.28
C ALA A 30 6.30 7.76 -5.68
N SER A 31 5.35 7.51 -6.56
CA SER A 31 5.30 8.06 -7.91
C SER A 31 5.30 9.59 -7.92
N LEU A 32 4.49 10.23 -7.05
CA LEU A 32 4.39 11.68 -6.95
C LEU A 32 5.64 12.36 -6.35
N CYS A 33 6.41 11.63 -5.56
CA CYS A 33 7.60 12.16 -4.87
C CYS A 33 8.93 11.68 -5.48
N GLY A 34 8.90 10.97 -6.62
CA GLY A 34 10.11 10.47 -7.29
C GLY A 34 10.85 9.40 -6.48
N LEU A 35 10.13 8.50 -5.82
CA LEU A 35 10.68 7.45 -4.96
C LEU A 35 10.39 6.06 -5.49
N THR A 36 11.12 5.09 -4.98
CA THR A 36 10.78 3.67 -5.08
C THR A 36 9.86 3.28 -3.94
N GLY A 37 8.66 2.81 -4.26
CA GLY A 37 7.70 2.31 -3.29
C GLY A 37 7.32 0.87 -3.59
N ILE A 38 7.46 -0.03 -2.61
CA ILE A 38 7.13 -1.45 -2.78
C ILE A 38 5.97 -1.83 -1.86
N LYS A 39 4.85 -2.25 -2.48
CA LYS A 39 3.79 -3.00 -1.83
C LYS A 39 4.04 -4.48 -2.10
N PRO A 40 4.45 -5.26 -1.10
CA PRO A 40 4.67 -6.70 -1.29
C PRO A 40 3.35 -7.46 -1.45
N THR A 41 3.46 -8.73 -1.73
CA THR A 41 2.33 -9.67 -1.71
C THR A 41 1.67 -9.65 -0.33
N TYR A 42 0.34 -9.69 -0.30
CA TYR A 42 -0.46 -9.74 0.93
C TYR A 42 0.02 -10.85 1.86
N GLY A 43 0.18 -10.52 3.14
CA GLY A 43 0.67 -11.44 4.16
C GLY A 43 2.20 -11.63 4.19
N ARG A 44 2.97 -11.00 3.31
CA ARG A 44 4.43 -11.08 3.30
C ARG A 44 5.08 -10.30 4.44
N VAL A 45 4.49 -9.18 4.82
CA VAL A 45 4.86 -8.35 5.97
C VAL A 45 3.74 -8.39 6.99
N SER A 46 4.09 -8.64 8.25
CA SER A 46 3.12 -8.68 9.35
C SER A 46 2.36 -7.35 9.49
N ARG A 47 1.08 -7.44 9.80
CA ARG A 47 0.21 -6.30 10.12
C ARG A 47 0.01 -6.12 11.62
N TYR A 48 0.67 -6.94 12.45
CA TYR A 48 0.59 -6.81 13.89
C TYR A 48 1.09 -5.42 14.33
N GLY A 49 0.26 -4.71 15.09
CA GLY A 49 0.53 -3.32 15.49
C GLY A 49 0.08 -2.26 14.50
N MET A 50 -0.39 -2.62 13.30
CA MET A 50 -1.01 -1.68 12.36
C MET A 50 -2.47 -1.44 12.70
N ILE A 51 -2.94 -0.21 12.50
CA ILE A 51 -4.36 0.13 12.57
C ILE A 51 -5.01 -0.32 11.28
N ALA A 52 -5.98 -1.24 11.39
CA ALA A 52 -6.67 -1.78 10.22
C ALA A 52 -7.61 -0.75 9.59
N PHE A 53 -7.46 -0.53 8.29
CA PHE A 53 -8.43 0.20 7.47
C PHE A 53 -9.33 -0.80 6.73
N ALA A 54 -8.78 -1.57 5.80
CA ALA A 54 -9.49 -2.64 5.11
C ALA A 54 -8.68 -3.94 5.23
N SER A 55 -9.09 -4.83 6.11
CA SER A 55 -8.32 -6.00 6.52
C SER A 55 -7.98 -6.96 5.39
N SER A 56 -8.83 -7.04 4.35
CA SER A 56 -8.56 -7.86 3.16
C SER A 56 -7.58 -7.25 2.17
N LEU A 57 -7.25 -5.95 2.32
CA LEU A 57 -6.46 -5.19 1.36
C LEU A 57 -5.18 -4.61 1.96
N ASP A 58 -5.18 -4.24 3.25
CA ASP A 58 -4.08 -3.56 3.90
C ASP A 58 -2.78 -4.37 3.84
N GLN A 59 -1.69 -3.70 3.43
CA GLN A 59 -0.37 -4.29 3.41
C GLN A 59 0.68 -3.25 3.81
N GLY A 60 1.61 -3.67 4.67
CA GLY A 60 2.82 -2.91 4.99
C GLY A 60 3.86 -3.03 3.88
N GLY A 61 4.66 -1.99 3.72
CA GLY A 61 5.76 -1.97 2.77
C GLY A 61 6.69 -0.79 3.00
N VAL A 62 7.46 -0.42 1.99
CA VAL A 62 8.59 0.49 2.12
C VAL A 62 8.58 1.58 1.05
N LEU A 63 9.12 2.72 1.44
CA LEU A 63 9.48 3.85 0.57
C LEU A 63 10.98 4.12 0.72
N ALA A 64 11.70 4.21 -0.39
CA ALA A 64 13.13 4.47 -0.43
C ALA A 64 13.52 5.25 -1.68
N ARG A 65 14.75 5.77 -1.75
CA ARG A 65 15.24 6.48 -2.94
C ARG A 65 15.74 5.55 -4.04
N SER A 66 16.12 4.32 -3.69
CA SER A 66 16.59 3.31 -4.64
C SER A 66 15.83 2.00 -4.50
N ALA A 67 15.86 1.17 -5.55
CA ALA A 67 15.33 -0.19 -5.51
C ALA A 67 16.14 -1.08 -4.55
N GLU A 68 17.45 -0.85 -4.43
CA GLU A 68 18.33 -1.56 -3.53
C GLU A 68 17.97 -1.34 -2.07
N ASP A 69 17.83 -0.07 -1.65
CA ASP A 69 17.40 0.26 -0.29
C ASP A 69 16.01 -0.30 0.01
N ALA A 70 15.10 -0.21 -0.96
CA ALA A 70 13.75 -0.75 -0.82
C ALA A 70 13.76 -2.27 -0.66
N ALA A 71 14.59 -3.00 -1.42
CA ALA A 71 14.74 -4.45 -1.32
C ALA A 71 15.34 -4.86 0.03
N LEU A 72 16.41 -4.19 0.48
CA LEU A 72 17.05 -4.44 1.76
C LEU A 72 16.08 -4.34 2.93
N ILE A 73 15.30 -3.27 2.96
CA ILE A 73 14.34 -3.04 4.05
C ILE A 73 13.14 -3.97 3.96
N LEU A 74 12.62 -4.22 2.75
CA LEU A 74 11.53 -5.16 2.57
C LEU A 74 11.92 -6.58 3.00
N GLU A 75 13.15 -7.00 2.70
CA GLU A 75 13.68 -8.27 3.17
C GLU A 75 13.72 -8.33 4.70
N ALA A 76 14.18 -7.26 5.36
CA ALA A 76 14.19 -7.16 6.81
C ALA A 76 12.79 -7.21 7.44
N MET A 77 11.78 -6.61 6.77
CA MET A 77 10.38 -6.59 7.22
C MET A 77 9.63 -7.89 6.92
N SER A 78 10.13 -8.72 6.01
CA SER A 78 9.47 -9.96 5.56
C SER A 78 9.71 -11.11 6.54
N GLY A 79 8.70 -11.97 6.68
CA GLY A 79 8.78 -13.19 7.48
C GLY A 79 7.47 -13.54 8.15
N HIS A 80 7.39 -14.75 8.67
CA HIS A 80 6.21 -15.21 9.38
C HIS A 80 6.11 -14.59 10.79
N ASP A 81 4.93 -14.07 11.11
CA ASP A 81 4.60 -13.55 12.44
C ASP A 81 3.36 -14.28 12.97
N PRO A 82 3.48 -15.10 14.05
CA PRO A 82 2.34 -15.81 14.61
C PRO A 82 1.28 -14.90 15.27
N LYS A 83 1.59 -13.61 15.44
CA LYS A 83 0.64 -12.61 15.98
C LYS A 83 -0.27 -12.02 14.91
N ASP A 84 0.03 -12.24 13.63
CA ASP A 84 -0.84 -11.87 12.51
C ASP A 84 -1.34 -13.14 11.81
N SER A 85 -2.62 -13.44 11.96
CA SER A 85 -3.25 -14.63 11.36
C SER A 85 -3.20 -14.67 9.83
N THR A 86 -2.92 -13.54 9.19
CA THR A 86 -2.78 -13.42 7.72
C THR A 86 -1.33 -13.48 7.26
N SER A 87 -0.37 -13.51 8.20
CA SER A 87 1.05 -13.63 7.87
C SER A 87 1.34 -14.99 7.24
N LEU A 88 1.94 -14.97 6.06
CA LEU A 88 2.28 -16.19 5.31
C LEU A 88 3.42 -16.94 5.99
N ASN A 89 3.20 -18.23 6.25
CA ASN A 89 4.26 -19.11 6.73
C ASN A 89 5.06 -19.66 5.53
N VAL A 90 5.90 -18.82 4.97
CA VAL A 90 6.76 -19.11 3.82
C VAL A 90 8.16 -18.57 4.10
N ASP A 91 9.14 -19.12 3.40
CA ASP A 91 10.53 -18.69 3.55
C ASP A 91 10.68 -17.18 3.32
N LYS A 92 11.58 -16.59 4.09
CA LYS A 92 11.97 -15.20 3.90
C LYS A 92 12.62 -15.03 2.52
N PRO A 93 12.20 -14.02 1.72
CA PRO A 93 12.81 -13.81 0.42
C PRO A 93 14.25 -13.32 0.57
N ASP A 94 15.13 -13.74 -0.31
CA ASP A 94 16.48 -13.20 -0.49
C ASP A 94 16.43 -12.21 -1.67
N LEU A 95 15.95 -11.00 -1.39
CA LEU A 95 15.75 -10.00 -2.44
C LEU A 95 17.07 -9.40 -2.94
N MET A 96 18.10 -9.39 -2.09
CA MET A 96 19.39 -8.83 -2.44
C MET A 96 20.17 -9.72 -3.41
N LYS A 97 19.99 -11.04 -3.32
CA LYS A 97 20.67 -12.02 -4.18
C LYS A 97 20.38 -11.79 -5.66
N ASP A 98 19.13 -11.50 -5.99
CA ASP A 98 18.65 -11.42 -7.37
C ASP A 98 18.59 -9.99 -7.92
N LEU A 99 18.92 -8.98 -7.09
CA LEU A 99 18.79 -7.57 -7.43
C LEU A 99 19.53 -7.17 -8.72
N ASN A 100 20.72 -7.73 -8.93
CA ASN A 100 21.57 -7.46 -10.09
C ASN A 100 21.59 -8.62 -11.10
N SER A 101 20.65 -9.55 -11.00
CA SER A 101 20.56 -10.67 -11.93
C SER A 101 20.12 -10.21 -13.31
N SER A 102 20.57 -10.94 -14.34
CA SER A 102 20.18 -10.65 -15.72
C SER A 102 18.70 -10.89 -15.92
N ILE A 103 18.01 -9.94 -16.56
CA ILE A 103 16.60 -10.06 -16.96
C ILE A 103 16.43 -10.51 -18.41
N LYS A 104 17.50 -10.97 -19.07
CA LYS A 104 17.45 -11.45 -20.45
C LYS A 104 16.45 -12.61 -20.60
N GLY A 105 15.52 -12.46 -21.53
CA GLY A 105 14.44 -13.42 -21.76
C GLY A 105 13.26 -13.35 -20.79
N MET A 106 13.30 -12.42 -19.80
CA MET A 106 12.16 -12.16 -18.95
C MET A 106 11.02 -11.54 -19.77
N LYS A 107 9.81 -12.05 -19.63
CA LYS A 107 8.62 -11.48 -20.28
C LYS A 107 8.00 -10.41 -19.39
N ILE A 108 7.83 -9.21 -19.95
CA ILE A 108 7.17 -8.08 -19.30
C ILE A 108 5.87 -7.80 -20.02
N GLY A 109 4.75 -8.02 -19.32
CA GLY A 109 3.41 -7.77 -19.86
C GLY A 109 3.08 -6.29 -19.90
N LEU A 110 2.59 -5.80 -21.02
CA LEU A 110 2.09 -4.44 -21.18
C LEU A 110 0.55 -4.50 -21.34
N PRO A 111 -0.22 -4.18 -20.28
CA PRO A 111 -1.67 -4.25 -20.36
C PRO A 111 -2.23 -3.16 -21.25
N LYS A 112 -2.92 -3.54 -22.33
CA LYS A 112 -3.49 -2.58 -23.30
C LYS A 112 -4.49 -1.61 -22.66
N GLU A 113 -5.23 -2.05 -21.64
CA GLU A 113 -6.24 -1.25 -20.96
C GLU A 113 -5.69 -0.01 -20.26
N PHE A 114 -4.40 0.03 -19.95
CA PHE A 114 -3.76 1.21 -19.37
C PHE A 114 -3.48 2.31 -20.40
N PHE A 115 -3.54 1.99 -21.70
CA PHE A 115 -3.27 2.90 -22.81
C PHE A 115 -4.52 3.24 -23.64
N GLU A 116 -5.70 2.72 -23.27
CA GLU A 116 -6.98 3.02 -23.93
C GLU A 116 -7.48 4.43 -23.65
N LYS A 117 -7.03 5.06 -22.56
CA LYS A 117 -7.39 6.43 -22.19
C LYS A 117 -6.24 7.37 -22.50
N GLU A 118 -6.58 8.62 -22.79
CA GLU A 118 -5.57 9.65 -22.98
C GLU A 118 -4.69 9.80 -21.74
N ILE A 119 -3.40 9.59 -21.92
CA ILE A 119 -2.36 9.74 -20.90
C ILE A 119 -1.58 11.03 -21.24
N PRO A 120 -1.23 11.86 -20.24
CA PRO A 120 -0.36 13.00 -20.51
C PRO A 120 0.94 12.58 -21.19
N SER A 121 1.32 13.27 -22.26
CA SER A 121 2.45 12.89 -23.12
C SER A 121 3.79 12.72 -22.39
N TYR A 122 4.01 13.47 -21.31
CA TYR A 122 5.22 13.31 -20.50
C TYR A 122 5.24 12.01 -19.70
N ILE A 123 4.08 11.48 -19.30
CA ILE A 123 3.97 10.15 -18.65
C ILE A 123 4.17 9.06 -19.69
N GLU A 124 3.52 9.16 -20.84
CA GLU A 124 3.65 8.21 -21.95
C GLU A 124 5.13 8.07 -22.36
N LYS A 125 5.81 9.18 -22.57
CA LYS A 125 7.24 9.22 -22.89
C LYS A 125 8.08 8.53 -21.81
N SER A 126 7.82 8.76 -20.54
CA SER A 126 8.56 8.11 -19.43
C SER A 126 8.35 6.59 -19.41
N ILE A 127 7.15 6.12 -19.76
CA ILE A 127 6.85 4.70 -19.87
C ILE A 127 7.59 4.09 -21.06
N GLU A 128 7.59 4.75 -22.23
CA GLU A 128 8.32 4.32 -23.41
C GLU A 128 9.82 4.22 -23.15
N GLU A 129 10.41 5.23 -22.52
CA GLU A 129 11.83 5.21 -22.12
C GLU A 129 12.15 4.03 -21.20
N ALA A 130 11.27 3.72 -20.21
CA ALA A 130 11.44 2.57 -19.33
C ALA A 130 11.34 1.25 -20.12
N ILE A 131 10.38 1.12 -21.03
CA ILE A 131 10.22 -0.06 -21.90
C ILE A 131 11.49 -0.29 -22.73
N ASP A 132 12.07 0.77 -23.29
CA ASP A 132 13.30 0.66 -24.09
C ASP A 132 14.50 0.24 -23.25
N VAL A 133 14.60 0.68 -21.99
CA VAL A 133 15.62 0.20 -21.06
C VAL A 133 15.47 -1.32 -20.85
N TYR A 134 14.26 -1.81 -20.59
CA TYR A 134 14.02 -3.25 -20.41
C TYR A 134 14.35 -4.05 -21.66
N LYS A 135 13.97 -3.59 -22.86
CA LYS A 135 14.35 -4.24 -24.13
C LYS A 135 15.87 -4.30 -24.32
N ASN A 136 16.58 -3.21 -24.03
CA ASN A 136 18.04 -3.13 -24.13
C ASN A 136 18.74 -4.08 -23.14
N LEU A 137 18.12 -4.36 -21.98
CA LEU A 137 18.57 -5.37 -21.03
C LEU A 137 18.18 -6.81 -21.43
N GLY A 138 17.51 -6.98 -22.57
CA GLY A 138 17.17 -8.27 -23.15
C GLY A 138 15.83 -8.88 -22.69
N ALA A 139 14.96 -8.09 -22.04
CA ALA A 139 13.60 -8.51 -21.75
C ALA A 139 12.71 -8.50 -23.00
N GLU A 140 11.69 -9.37 -23.01
CA GLU A 140 10.66 -9.43 -24.04
C GLU A 140 9.41 -8.67 -23.58
N ILE A 141 8.99 -7.65 -24.34
CA ILE A 141 7.74 -6.95 -24.09
C ILE A 141 6.60 -7.69 -24.78
N VAL A 142 5.58 -8.09 -24.03
CA VAL A 142 4.41 -8.81 -24.56
C VAL A 142 3.14 -8.03 -24.22
N GLU A 143 2.25 -7.87 -25.20
CA GLU A 143 0.92 -7.31 -24.95
C GLU A 143 0.09 -8.31 -24.14
N VAL A 144 -0.57 -7.81 -23.10
CA VAL A 144 -1.48 -8.61 -22.27
C VAL A 144 -2.80 -7.84 -22.07
N SER A 145 -3.85 -8.55 -21.65
CA SER A 145 -5.14 -7.95 -21.32
C SER A 145 -5.52 -8.25 -19.88
N LEU A 146 -5.97 -7.22 -19.18
CA LEU A 146 -6.52 -7.27 -17.81
C LEU A 146 -7.99 -6.87 -17.87
N SER A 147 -8.84 -7.71 -18.49
CA SER A 147 -10.24 -7.41 -18.84
C SER A 147 -11.10 -6.84 -17.71
N ASN A 148 -10.79 -7.16 -16.45
CA ASN A 148 -11.55 -6.70 -15.28
C ASN A 148 -10.95 -5.49 -14.57
N ILE A 149 -9.87 -4.89 -15.11
CA ILE A 149 -9.17 -3.79 -14.44
C ILE A 149 -10.08 -2.58 -14.18
N ASN A 150 -11.03 -2.33 -15.06
CA ASN A 150 -12.00 -1.23 -14.93
C ASN A 150 -12.94 -1.39 -13.73
N LEU A 151 -13.08 -2.60 -13.18
CA LEU A 151 -13.88 -2.88 -11.98
C LEU A 151 -13.09 -2.65 -10.68
N SER A 152 -11.77 -2.55 -10.73
CA SER A 152 -10.93 -2.48 -9.52
C SER A 152 -11.25 -1.27 -8.66
N LEU A 153 -11.46 -0.11 -9.26
CA LEU A 153 -11.77 1.13 -8.53
C LEU A 153 -13.19 1.10 -7.92
N PRO A 154 -14.27 0.74 -8.66
CA PRO A 154 -15.59 0.53 -8.07
C PRO A 154 -15.59 -0.51 -6.93
N ILE A 155 -14.92 -1.64 -7.10
CA ILE A 155 -14.82 -2.68 -6.07
C ILE A 155 -14.13 -2.14 -4.82
N TYR A 156 -13.03 -1.41 -4.97
CA TYR A 156 -12.34 -0.77 -3.85
C TYR A 156 -13.27 0.15 -3.06
N TYR A 157 -14.05 1.00 -3.74
CA TYR A 157 -14.98 1.93 -3.08
C TYR A 157 -16.17 1.25 -2.39
N ILE A 158 -16.42 -0.02 -2.66
CA ILE A 158 -17.42 -0.83 -1.93
C ILE A 158 -16.78 -1.53 -0.75
N ILE A 159 -15.67 -2.24 -0.97
CA ILE A 159 -15.03 -3.09 0.05
C ILE A 159 -14.38 -2.23 1.15
N ALA A 160 -13.59 -1.24 0.76
CA ALA A 160 -12.78 -0.49 1.72
C ALA A 160 -13.62 0.29 2.75
N PRO A 161 -14.70 1.02 2.40
CA PRO A 161 -15.57 1.64 3.40
C PRO A 161 -16.29 0.63 4.30
N ALA A 162 -16.78 -0.47 3.75
CA ALA A 162 -17.45 -1.52 4.52
C ALA A 162 -16.52 -2.15 5.57
N GLU A 163 -15.30 -2.51 5.18
CA GLU A 163 -14.30 -3.05 6.11
C GLU A 163 -13.81 -1.98 7.09
N CYS A 164 -13.63 -0.74 6.66
CA CYS A 164 -13.30 0.39 7.51
C CYS A 164 -14.33 0.58 8.62
N SER A 165 -15.61 0.59 8.28
CA SER A 165 -16.72 0.69 9.24
C SER A 165 -16.64 -0.44 10.26
N ALA A 166 -16.44 -1.69 9.81
CA ALA A 166 -16.29 -2.85 10.69
C ALA A 166 -15.04 -2.77 11.58
N ASN A 167 -13.89 -2.41 11.02
CA ASN A 167 -12.64 -2.32 11.76
C ASN A 167 -12.66 -1.19 12.80
N LEU A 168 -13.18 -0.03 12.46
CA LEU A 168 -13.26 1.12 13.37
C LEU A 168 -14.37 1.00 14.43
N SER A 169 -15.25 0.01 14.34
CA SER A 169 -16.21 -0.30 15.39
C SER A 169 -15.57 -0.67 16.73
N ARG A 170 -14.31 -1.13 16.70
CA ARG A 170 -13.53 -1.51 17.89
C ARG A 170 -13.10 -0.32 18.75
N TYR A 171 -13.13 0.89 18.21
CA TYR A 171 -12.78 2.13 18.91
C TYR A 171 -14.02 2.64 19.65
N ASP A 172 -14.29 2.06 20.81
CA ASP A 172 -15.49 2.26 21.61
C ASP A 172 -15.21 3.02 22.94
N GLY A 173 -13.93 3.36 23.17
CA GLY A 173 -13.51 4.05 24.41
C GLY A 173 -13.37 3.12 25.62
N VAL A 174 -13.51 1.81 25.44
CA VAL A 174 -13.39 0.82 26.52
C VAL A 174 -12.03 0.12 26.49
N ARG A 175 -11.66 -0.45 25.34
CA ARG A 175 -10.44 -1.27 25.17
C ARG A 175 -9.20 -0.44 24.89
N TYR A 176 -9.34 0.56 23.99
CA TYR A 176 -8.24 1.44 23.54
C TYR A 176 -8.80 2.62 22.76
N GLY A 177 -7.93 3.56 22.43
CA GLY A 177 -8.28 4.76 21.70
C GLY A 177 -8.78 5.89 22.61
N TYR A 178 -9.34 6.92 21.99
CA TYR A 178 -9.93 8.03 22.70
C TYR A 178 -11.17 7.57 23.51
N ARG A 179 -11.35 8.14 24.69
CA ARG A 179 -12.52 7.95 25.55
C ARG A 179 -13.05 9.32 25.96
N CYS A 180 -14.34 9.55 25.76
CA CYS A 180 -14.98 10.80 26.18
C CYS A 180 -14.94 10.97 27.72
N GLU A 181 -14.88 12.21 28.17
CA GLU A 181 -14.88 12.54 29.60
C GLU A 181 -16.31 12.52 30.18
N ASN A 182 -16.45 12.02 31.41
CA ASN A 182 -17.68 12.03 32.19
C ASN A 182 -18.93 11.55 31.42
N PRO A 183 -18.92 10.30 30.88
CA PRO A 183 -20.10 9.75 30.22
C PRO A 183 -21.22 9.52 31.26
N LYS A 184 -22.46 9.75 30.85
CA LYS A 184 -23.66 9.55 31.71
C LYS A 184 -23.96 8.06 31.93
N ASP A 185 -23.76 7.27 30.90
CA ASP A 185 -23.99 5.84 30.84
C ASP A 185 -23.16 5.20 29.73
N ILE A 186 -23.33 3.90 29.50
CA ILE A 186 -22.56 3.16 28.50
C ILE A 186 -22.89 3.58 27.07
N GLU A 187 -24.13 3.96 26.80
CA GLU A 187 -24.58 4.40 25.47
C GLU A 187 -23.97 5.78 25.16
N ASP A 188 -24.05 6.71 26.09
CA ASP A 188 -23.40 8.04 25.99
C ASP A 188 -21.87 7.90 25.83
N LEU A 189 -21.24 6.96 26.56
CA LEU A 189 -19.83 6.66 26.38
C LEU A 189 -19.50 6.29 24.92
N PHE A 190 -20.23 5.34 24.34
CA PHE A 190 -19.96 4.90 22.97
C PHE A 190 -20.25 6.00 21.96
N MET A 191 -21.38 6.67 22.06
CA MET A 191 -21.79 7.72 21.13
C MET A 191 -20.78 8.87 21.13
N ARG A 192 -20.50 9.44 22.30
CA ARG A 192 -19.59 10.60 22.42
C ARG A 192 -18.15 10.25 22.12
N THR A 193 -17.67 9.10 22.56
CA THR A 193 -16.32 8.65 22.21
C THR A 193 -16.12 8.59 20.70
N ARG A 194 -17.07 8.05 19.97
CA ARG A 194 -16.98 7.95 18.50
C ARG A 194 -17.21 9.30 17.82
N GLU A 195 -18.11 10.13 18.37
CA GLU A 195 -18.36 11.47 17.86
C GLU A 195 -17.14 12.38 18.03
N GLU A 196 -16.56 12.39 19.21
CA GLU A 196 -15.42 13.28 19.56
C GLU A 196 -14.10 12.74 19.00
N GLY A 197 -13.90 11.42 19.01
CA GLY A 197 -12.64 10.77 18.68
C GLY A 197 -12.36 10.62 17.18
N PHE A 198 -13.40 10.56 16.33
CA PHE A 198 -13.22 10.47 14.88
C PHE A 198 -13.36 11.83 14.19
N GLY A 199 -12.40 12.15 13.32
CA GLY A 199 -12.50 13.32 12.45
C GLY A 199 -13.62 13.19 11.42
N ALA A 200 -14.03 14.30 10.83
CA ALA A 200 -15.16 14.37 9.88
C ALA A 200 -14.98 13.45 8.64
N GLU A 201 -13.76 13.30 8.15
CA GLU A 201 -13.44 12.44 7.01
C GLU A 201 -13.62 10.96 7.36
N VAL A 202 -13.13 10.54 8.53
CA VAL A 202 -13.28 9.17 9.02
C VAL A 202 -14.75 8.82 9.27
N LYS A 203 -15.51 9.71 9.88
CA LYS A 203 -16.96 9.55 10.07
C LYS A 203 -17.69 9.32 8.74
N ARG A 204 -17.32 10.07 7.71
CA ARG A 204 -17.88 9.96 6.36
C ARG A 204 -17.62 8.61 5.70
N ARG A 205 -16.49 7.95 6.06
CA ARG A 205 -16.17 6.60 5.59
C ARG A 205 -16.87 5.50 6.37
N ILE A 206 -17.21 5.75 7.63
CA ILE A 206 -17.92 4.80 8.50
C ILE A 206 -19.40 4.72 8.12
N LEU A 207 -19.99 5.87 7.76
CA LEU A 207 -21.41 6.00 7.38
C LEU A 207 -21.66 5.60 5.92
#